data_481ff5f8a02e1e6bad629c9e2459e5ff
#
_entry.id   481ff5f8a02e1e6bad629c9e2459e5ff
#
_cell.length_a   1.000
_cell.length_b   1.000
_cell.length_c   1.000
_cell.angle_alpha   90.00
_cell.angle_beta   90.00
_cell.angle_gamma   90.00
#
_symmetry.space_group_name_H-M   'P 1'
#
loop_
_entity.id
_entity.type
_entity.pdbx_description
1 polymer ?
#
loop_
_entity_poly.entity_id
_entity_poly.type
_entity_poly.pdbx_seq_one_letter_code
_entity_poly.pdbx_strand_id
1 'polypeptide(L)'
;SVVKDKSKVDIRFAFCFPDTYEIGMSHMGMKILYGLKNAVPNYWCERVFMPLPDMEEQMRARDIPLYALESLDPIKDFDFIGFTLQYEMSYTNVLEMLDLAGVPVLASEREGLTPIVMAGGPCVCNPEPLVDFFDLFAIGEGEEMNLELMRLMEVCKKEGTTRQEFLRRAAQIEGIYVPSLYDVDYNEDGTVKSITAKDGAPAKVRKRIIKDFDKVYAPDNFVVPFTQIVHDRAVVEVLRGCIRGCRFCQAGFIYRPYREKQKDTILAQTKALCENTGYDEVSLSSLSTGDYKDIVGLLS
;
A
#
# COMPACT_ATOMS: atom_id res chain seq x y z
N SER A 1 4.93 12.59 -12.61
CA SER A 1 5.81 11.59 -11.97
C SER A 1 6.92 12.26 -11.20
N VAL A 2 7.37 11.66 -10.10
CA VAL A 2 8.51 12.13 -9.32
C VAL A 2 9.73 11.33 -9.73
N VAL A 3 10.73 12.00 -10.30
CA VAL A 3 12.02 11.39 -10.66
C VAL A 3 13.10 11.97 -9.76
N LYS A 4 13.89 11.12 -9.11
CA LYS A 4 14.97 11.52 -8.21
C LYS A 4 16.33 11.03 -8.71
N ASP A 5 17.38 11.71 -8.25
CA ASP A 5 18.76 11.28 -8.48
C ASP A 5 19.05 10.07 -7.56
N LYS A 6 19.31 8.91 -8.15
CA LYS A 6 19.58 7.65 -7.42
C LYS A 6 20.71 7.77 -6.40
N SER A 7 21.71 8.61 -6.67
CA SER A 7 22.83 8.80 -5.75
C SER A 7 22.48 9.53 -4.45
N LYS A 8 21.28 10.13 -4.39
CA LYS A 8 20.74 10.86 -3.24
C LYS A 8 19.58 10.15 -2.55
N VAL A 9 19.31 8.90 -2.95
CA VAL A 9 18.20 8.12 -2.44
C VAL A 9 18.73 7.00 -1.55
N ASP A 10 18.29 6.96 -0.30
CA ASP A 10 18.65 5.91 0.66
C ASP A 10 17.73 4.70 0.57
N ILE A 11 16.43 4.94 0.32
CA ILE A 11 15.38 3.91 0.27
C ILE A 11 14.57 4.03 -1.01
N ARG A 12 14.45 2.92 -1.74
CA ARG A 12 13.61 2.77 -2.93
C ARG A 12 12.43 1.86 -2.64
N PHE A 13 11.25 2.29 -3.02
CA PHE A 13 9.99 1.56 -2.80
C PHE A 13 9.27 1.35 -4.14
N ALA A 14 9.19 0.10 -4.60
CA ALA A 14 8.36 -0.28 -5.73
C ALA A 14 6.91 -0.44 -5.24
N PHE A 15 6.03 0.50 -5.60
CA PHE A 15 4.63 0.46 -5.21
C PHE A 15 3.81 -0.24 -6.28
N CYS A 16 3.50 -1.49 -6.02
CA CYS A 16 2.86 -2.41 -6.95
C CYS A 16 1.34 -2.39 -6.79
N PHE A 17 0.64 -2.19 -7.89
CA PHE A 17 -0.79 -2.43 -8.01
C PHE A 17 -0.99 -3.68 -8.88
N PRO A 18 -1.56 -4.79 -8.35
CA PRO A 18 -1.64 -6.05 -9.07
C PRO A 18 -2.82 -6.09 -10.06
N ASP A 19 -2.93 -5.06 -10.87
CA ASP A 19 -3.88 -4.89 -11.96
C ASP A 19 -3.30 -3.89 -12.98
N THR A 20 -4.06 -3.57 -14.03
CA THR A 20 -3.62 -2.70 -15.11
C THR A 20 -3.37 -1.25 -14.65
N TYR A 21 -2.64 -0.50 -15.48
CA TYR A 21 -2.34 0.90 -15.24
C TYR A 21 -3.60 1.77 -15.04
N GLU A 22 -4.64 1.57 -15.87
CA GLU A 22 -5.86 2.37 -15.83
C GLU A 22 -6.61 2.19 -14.50
N ILE A 23 -6.64 0.97 -13.96
CA ILE A 23 -7.28 0.65 -12.67
C ILE A 23 -6.43 1.20 -11.54
N GLY A 24 -5.14 0.92 -11.54
CA GLY A 24 -4.24 1.36 -10.48
C GLY A 24 -4.11 2.88 -10.39
N MET A 25 -4.05 3.57 -11.51
CA MET A 25 -4.02 5.04 -11.53
C MET A 25 -5.34 5.70 -11.14
N SER A 26 -6.44 4.96 -11.14
CA SER A 26 -7.72 5.41 -10.58
C SER A 26 -7.78 5.29 -9.05
N HIS A 27 -6.85 4.55 -8.42
CA HIS A 27 -6.89 4.27 -7.00
C HIS A 27 -6.28 5.42 -6.16
N MET A 28 -7.12 6.07 -5.34
CA MET A 28 -6.71 7.23 -4.52
C MET A 28 -5.62 6.88 -3.49
N GLY A 29 -5.73 5.74 -2.83
CA GLY A 29 -4.73 5.32 -1.83
C GLY A 29 -3.33 5.21 -2.42
N MET A 30 -3.21 4.77 -3.68
CA MET A 30 -1.93 4.76 -4.38
C MET A 30 -1.38 6.18 -4.57
N LYS A 31 -2.21 7.14 -4.99
CA LYS A 31 -1.82 8.54 -5.17
C LYS A 31 -1.36 9.17 -3.86
N ILE A 32 -2.08 8.92 -2.76
CA ILE A 32 -1.74 9.41 -1.42
C ILE A 32 -0.38 8.85 -0.95
N LEU A 33 -0.23 7.53 -0.95
CA LEU A 33 0.99 6.89 -0.43
C LEU A 33 2.21 7.11 -1.33
N TYR A 34 2.01 7.24 -2.64
CA TYR A 34 3.06 7.65 -3.57
C TYR A 34 3.58 9.06 -3.25
N GLY A 35 2.65 10.02 -3.11
CA GLY A 35 3.01 11.40 -2.77
C GLY A 35 3.69 11.50 -1.41
N LEU A 36 3.13 10.85 -0.39
CA LEU A 36 3.68 10.82 0.97
C LEU A 36 5.14 10.34 1.02
N LYS A 37 5.43 9.19 0.39
CA LYS A 37 6.79 8.64 0.37
C LYS A 37 7.75 9.55 -0.39
N ASN A 38 7.30 10.11 -1.50
CA ASN A 38 8.11 11.00 -2.33
C ASN A 38 8.30 12.40 -1.74
N ALA A 39 7.49 12.82 -0.76
CA ALA A 39 7.70 14.05 0.00
C ALA A 39 8.95 14.00 0.88
N VAL A 40 9.45 12.80 1.21
CA VAL A 40 10.72 12.62 1.94
C VAL A 40 11.88 12.69 0.94
N PRO A 41 12.84 13.61 1.10
CA PRO A 41 13.85 13.88 0.08
C PRO A 41 14.70 12.67 -0.34
N ASN A 42 15.11 11.84 0.61
CA ASN A 42 15.97 10.67 0.41
C ASN A 42 15.21 9.34 0.22
N TYR A 43 13.88 9.39 0.06
CA TYR A 43 13.08 8.22 -0.28
C TYR A 43 12.50 8.37 -1.69
N TRP A 44 12.48 7.29 -2.45
CA TRP A 44 11.89 7.28 -3.79
C TRP A 44 10.89 6.13 -3.93
N CYS A 45 9.63 6.50 -4.10
CA CYS A 45 8.55 5.58 -4.39
C CYS A 45 8.25 5.63 -5.89
N GLU A 46 8.24 4.48 -6.53
CA GLU A 46 8.02 4.32 -7.96
C GLU A 46 6.85 3.37 -8.20
N ARG A 47 6.07 3.60 -9.27
CA ARG A 47 4.84 2.85 -9.53
C ARG A 47 5.12 1.64 -10.41
N VAL A 48 4.41 0.56 -10.11
CA VAL A 48 4.47 -0.70 -10.84
C VAL A 48 3.06 -1.23 -11.03
N PHE A 49 2.74 -1.69 -12.23
CA PHE A 49 1.43 -2.27 -12.57
C PHE A 49 1.62 -3.62 -13.23
N MET A 50 0.57 -4.45 -13.18
CA MET A 50 0.56 -5.70 -13.92
C MET A 50 0.55 -5.41 -15.42
N PRO A 51 1.51 -5.93 -16.20
CA PRO A 51 1.46 -5.80 -17.66
C PRO A 51 0.28 -6.60 -18.25
N LEU A 52 -0.22 -6.16 -19.38
CA LEU A 52 -1.18 -6.96 -20.14
C LEU A 52 -0.50 -8.19 -20.74
N PRO A 53 -1.23 -9.27 -21.06
CA PRO A 53 -0.65 -10.53 -21.51
C PRO A 53 0.26 -10.42 -22.73
N ASP A 54 -0.03 -9.54 -23.66
CA ASP A 54 0.79 -9.28 -24.85
C ASP A 54 2.14 -8.64 -24.48
N MET A 55 2.15 -7.72 -23.53
CA MET A 55 3.36 -7.11 -23.00
C MET A 55 4.17 -8.12 -22.18
N GLU A 56 3.51 -8.91 -21.33
CA GLU A 56 4.15 -9.97 -20.54
C GLU A 56 4.87 -10.99 -21.46
N GLU A 57 4.20 -11.45 -22.53
CA GLU A 57 4.79 -12.34 -23.51
C GLU A 57 6.08 -11.73 -24.12
N GLN A 58 6.06 -10.45 -24.45
CA GLN A 58 7.23 -9.76 -24.98
C GLN A 58 8.35 -9.59 -23.95
N MET A 59 8.00 -9.35 -22.68
CA MET A 59 8.97 -9.26 -21.59
C MET A 59 9.66 -10.61 -21.38
N ARG A 60 8.90 -11.70 -21.29
CA ARG A 60 9.47 -13.06 -21.15
C ARG A 60 10.32 -13.46 -22.33
N ALA A 61 9.88 -13.19 -23.56
CA ALA A 61 10.63 -13.53 -24.77
C ALA A 61 11.98 -12.79 -24.89
N ARG A 62 12.17 -11.68 -24.19
CA ARG A 62 13.36 -10.83 -24.24
C ARG A 62 14.14 -10.76 -22.92
N ASP A 63 13.77 -11.58 -21.94
CA ASP A 63 14.36 -11.56 -20.59
C ASP A 63 14.31 -10.16 -19.93
N ILE A 64 13.22 -9.41 -20.16
CA ILE A 64 12.99 -8.12 -19.53
C ILE A 64 12.23 -8.34 -18.23
N PRO A 65 12.84 -8.11 -17.06
CA PRO A 65 12.15 -8.27 -15.78
C PRO A 65 11.13 -7.16 -15.55
N LEU A 66 10.16 -7.38 -14.66
CA LEU A 66 9.20 -6.34 -14.25
C LEU A 66 9.94 -5.14 -13.66
N TYR A 67 9.58 -3.95 -14.11
CA TYR A 67 10.27 -2.69 -13.82
C TYR A 67 9.32 -1.60 -13.34
N ALA A 68 9.89 -0.63 -12.63
CA ALA A 68 9.17 0.56 -12.18
C ALA A 68 9.06 1.61 -13.29
N LEU A 69 7.94 2.36 -13.33
CA LEU A 69 7.64 3.29 -14.43
C LEU A 69 8.52 4.54 -14.44
N GLU A 70 9.02 4.98 -13.28
CA GLU A 70 9.80 6.22 -13.18
C GLU A 70 11.25 6.05 -13.61
N SER A 71 11.91 5.01 -13.12
CA SER A 71 13.33 4.75 -13.39
C SER A 71 13.58 3.75 -14.52
N LEU A 72 12.60 2.91 -14.84
CA LEU A 72 12.71 1.72 -15.68
C LEU A 72 13.65 0.64 -15.09
N ASP A 73 13.95 0.70 -13.81
CA ASP A 73 14.77 -0.28 -13.14
C ASP A 73 13.95 -1.52 -12.74
N PRO A 74 14.58 -2.72 -12.77
CA PRO A 74 13.97 -3.93 -12.25
C PRO A 74 13.56 -3.79 -10.79
N ILE A 75 12.34 -4.20 -10.44
CA ILE A 75 11.84 -4.02 -9.06
C ILE A 75 12.57 -4.90 -8.03
N LYS A 76 13.25 -5.94 -8.45
CA LYS A 76 14.10 -6.76 -7.57
C LYS A 76 15.27 -5.98 -6.96
N ASP A 77 15.65 -4.84 -7.55
CA ASP A 77 16.76 -4.00 -7.10
C ASP A 77 16.31 -2.92 -6.10
N PHE A 78 15.04 -2.96 -5.68
CA PHE A 78 14.47 -2.03 -4.70
C PHE A 78 14.62 -2.56 -3.26
N ASP A 79 14.47 -1.66 -2.29
CA ASP A 79 14.46 -2.06 -0.87
C ASP A 79 13.13 -2.70 -0.46
N PHE A 80 12.03 -2.18 -1.03
CA PHE A 80 10.69 -2.71 -0.82
C PHE A 80 9.96 -2.96 -2.13
N ILE A 81 9.22 -4.06 -2.17
CA ILE A 81 8.19 -4.35 -3.16
C ILE A 81 6.87 -4.41 -2.40
N GLY A 82 6.08 -3.33 -2.47
CA GLY A 82 4.86 -3.18 -1.69
C GLY A 82 3.62 -3.27 -2.57
N PHE A 83 2.78 -4.28 -2.32
CA PHE A 83 1.51 -4.47 -3.00
C PHE A 83 0.35 -3.84 -2.26
N THR A 84 -0.59 -3.23 -2.98
CA THR A 84 -1.88 -2.82 -2.42
C THR A 84 -2.97 -3.77 -2.90
N LEU A 85 -3.52 -4.58 -1.97
CA LEU A 85 -4.48 -5.64 -2.25
C LEU A 85 -5.90 -5.14 -2.01
N GLN A 86 -6.64 -4.90 -3.10
CA GLN A 86 -7.98 -4.32 -3.03
C GLN A 86 -9.09 -5.37 -3.05
N TYR A 87 -8.85 -6.52 -3.68
CA TYR A 87 -9.76 -7.66 -3.73
C TYR A 87 -8.98 -8.97 -4.00
N GLU A 88 -9.56 -10.09 -3.60
CA GLU A 88 -8.87 -11.39 -3.55
C GLU A 88 -8.55 -11.97 -4.94
N MET A 89 -9.30 -11.60 -5.97
CA MET A 89 -9.04 -12.07 -7.35
C MET A 89 -7.69 -11.61 -7.91
N SER A 90 -7.06 -10.58 -7.30
CA SER A 90 -5.73 -10.11 -7.70
C SER A 90 -4.56 -10.92 -7.12
N TYR A 91 -4.81 -11.93 -6.29
CA TYR A 91 -3.74 -12.69 -5.62
C TYR A 91 -2.83 -13.42 -6.61
N THR A 92 -3.40 -13.99 -7.67
CA THR A 92 -2.60 -14.64 -8.71
C THR A 92 -1.71 -13.65 -9.47
N ASN A 93 -2.18 -12.43 -9.69
CA ASN A 93 -1.39 -11.38 -10.33
C ASN A 93 -0.19 -10.97 -9.48
N VAL A 94 -0.29 -11.04 -8.13
CA VAL A 94 0.86 -10.81 -7.25
C VAL A 94 1.95 -11.83 -7.50
N LEU A 95 1.59 -13.10 -7.58
CA LEU A 95 2.56 -14.20 -7.83
C LEU A 95 3.21 -14.04 -9.21
N GLU A 96 2.41 -13.71 -10.22
CA GLU A 96 2.88 -13.44 -11.57
C GLU A 96 3.85 -12.25 -11.63
N MET A 97 3.54 -11.16 -10.92
CA MET A 97 4.42 -9.99 -10.85
C MET A 97 5.75 -10.30 -10.15
N LEU A 98 5.76 -11.16 -9.12
CA LEU A 98 6.99 -11.60 -8.46
C LEU A 98 7.82 -12.49 -9.38
N ASP A 99 7.19 -13.44 -10.08
CA ASP A 99 7.85 -14.30 -11.04
C ASP A 99 8.47 -13.49 -12.19
N LEU A 100 7.68 -12.58 -12.78
CA LEU A 100 8.14 -11.71 -13.87
C LEU A 100 9.26 -10.75 -13.42
N ALA A 101 9.30 -10.40 -12.14
CA ALA A 101 10.38 -9.60 -11.56
C ALA A 101 11.67 -10.43 -11.30
N GLY A 102 11.60 -11.76 -11.36
CA GLY A 102 12.69 -12.63 -10.94
C GLY A 102 12.96 -12.59 -9.44
N VAL A 103 11.90 -12.35 -8.64
CA VAL A 103 11.94 -12.38 -7.17
C VAL A 103 11.35 -13.72 -6.72
N PRO A 104 12.03 -14.48 -5.82
CA PRO A 104 11.50 -15.74 -5.33
C PRO A 104 10.06 -15.54 -4.80
N VAL A 105 9.12 -16.37 -5.29
CA VAL A 105 7.71 -16.25 -4.95
C VAL A 105 7.49 -16.55 -3.48
N LEU A 106 8.13 -17.61 -2.96
CA LEU A 106 8.06 -17.94 -1.54
C LEU A 106 8.96 -17.02 -0.70
N ALA A 107 8.40 -16.48 0.39
CA ALA A 107 9.15 -15.64 1.32
C ALA A 107 10.36 -16.37 1.94
N SER A 108 10.22 -17.68 2.18
CA SER A 108 11.28 -18.52 2.74
C SER A 108 12.51 -18.70 1.84
N GLU A 109 12.36 -18.43 0.55
CA GLU A 109 13.47 -18.56 -0.44
C GLU A 109 14.24 -17.25 -0.65
N ARG A 110 13.79 -16.15 -0.03
CA ARG A 110 14.43 -14.83 -0.19
C ARG A 110 15.62 -14.69 0.74
N GLU A 111 16.76 -14.45 0.16
CA GLU A 111 18.02 -14.19 0.87
C GLU A 111 18.32 -12.67 0.90
N GLY A 112 19.26 -12.28 1.78
CA GLY A 112 19.68 -10.89 1.91
C GLY A 112 18.66 -10.02 2.66
N LEU A 113 19.01 -8.76 2.92
CA LEU A 113 18.14 -7.81 3.61
C LEU A 113 16.98 -7.36 2.71
N THR A 114 17.26 -7.13 1.43
CA THR A 114 16.30 -6.60 0.43
C THR A 114 16.19 -7.51 -0.79
N PRO A 115 15.09 -7.42 -1.56
CA PRO A 115 13.88 -6.65 -1.29
C PRO A 115 13.02 -7.27 -0.19
N ILE A 116 12.33 -6.43 0.57
CA ILE A 116 11.23 -6.86 1.44
C ILE A 116 9.93 -6.83 0.64
N VAL A 117 9.25 -7.95 0.54
CA VAL A 117 7.94 -8.05 -0.13
C VAL A 117 6.84 -7.88 0.91
N MET A 118 6.03 -6.84 0.74
CA MET A 118 4.98 -6.49 1.69
C MET A 118 3.64 -6.23 1.03
N ALA A 119 2.56 -6.41 1.79
CA ALA A 119 1.23 -6.07 1.32
C ALA A 119 0.49 -5.16 2.31
N GLY A 120 -0.36 -4.29 1.74
CA GLY A 120 -1.35 -3.48 2.44
C GLY A 120 -2.69 -3.51 1.71
N GLY A 121 -3.66 -2.72 2.16
CA GLY A 121 -5.00 -2.66 1.58
C GLY A 121 -6.03 -3.48 2.36
N PRO A 122 -7.31 -3.50 1.94
CA PRO A 122 -8.38 -4.16 2.69
C PRO A 122 -8.23 -5.67 2.83
N CYS A 123 -7.65 -6.35 1.84
CA CYS A 123 -7.53 -7.81 1.87
C CYS A 123 -6.55 -8.30 2.94
N VAL A 124 -5.60 -7.47 3.40
CA VAL A 124 -4.66 -7.87 4.47
C VAL A 124 -5.31 -7.99 5.84
N CYS A 125 -6.59 -7.67 5.97
CA CYS A 125 -7.37 -8.01 7.17
C CYS A 125 -7.56 -9.52 7.34
N ASN A 126 -7.40 -10.30 6.25
CA ASN A 126 -7.25 -11.74 6.26
C ASN A 126 -5.98 -12.11 5.46
N PRO A 127 -4.77 -12.04 6.07
CA PRO A 127 -3.51 -12.25 5.38
C PRO A 127 -3.19 -13.73 5.14
N GLU A 128 -3.80 -14.65 5.87
CA GLU A 128 -3.43 -16.07 5.93
C GLU A 128 -3.34 -16.78 4.57
N PRO A 129 -4.20 -16.50 3.56
CA PRO A 129 -4.02 -17.11 2.23
C PRO A 129 -2.71 -16.75 1.52
N LEU A 130 -2.01 -15.72 1.98
CA LEU A 130 -0.82 -15.18 1.33
C LEU A 130 0.45 -15.20 2.23
N VAL A 131 0.39 -15.79 3.41
CA VAL A 131 1.50 -15.74 4.40
C VAL A 131 2.82 -16.35 3.90
N ASP A 132 2.74 -17.31 3.00
CA ASP A 132 3.93 -17.95 2.42
C ASP A 132 4.64 -17.06 1.38
N PHE A 133 3.95 -16.05 0.85
CA PHE A 133 4.44 -15.22 -0.24
C PHE A 133 4.92 -13.82 0.19
N PHE A 134 4.58 -13.39 1.39
CA PHE A 134 4.92 -12.07 1.89
C PHE A 134 5.82 -12.12 3.13
N ASP A 135 6.79 -11.23 3.19
CA ASP A 135 7.63 -11.05 4.37
C ASP A 135 6.87 -10.39 5.52
N LEU A 136 5.98 -9.44 5.20
CA LEU A 136 5.13 -8.76 6.18
C LEU A 136 3.86 -8.17 5.55
N PHE A 137 2.86 -7.95 6.41
CA PHE A 137 1.61 -7.27 6.08
C PHE A 137 1.43 -6.01 6.91
N ALA A 138 0.95 -4.95 6.25
CA ALA A 138 0.65 -3.65 6.83
C ALA A 138 -0.86 -3.52 7.05
N ILE A 139 -1.33 -3.80 8.28
CA ILE A 139 -2.74 -3.87 8.63
C ILE A 139 -3.23 -2.52 9.15
N GLY A 140 -4.08 -1.85 8.38
CA GLY A 140 -4.66 -0.55 8.72
C GLY A 140 -4.24 0.59 7.81
N GLU A 141 -4.15 1.78 8.39
CA GLU A 141 -3.87 3.01 7.64
C GLU A 141 -2.36 3.18 7.44
N GLY A 142 -1.96 3.32 6.18
CA GLY A 142 -0.57 3.16 5.78
C GLY A 142 0.31 4.41 5.90
N GLU A 143 -0.26 5.59 6.12
CA GLU A 143 0.45 6.85 5.97
C GLU A 143 1.65 6.97 6.93
N GLU A 144 1.46 6.71 8.21
CA GLU A 144 2.55 6.75 9.19
C GLU A 144 3.41 5.48 9.14
N MET A 145 2.75 4.32 9.08
CA MET A 145 3.37 3.00 9.14
C MET A 145 4.39 2.77 8.00
N ASN A 146 4.08 3.21 6.77
CA ASN A 146 5.03 3.09 5.66
C ASN A 146 6.32 3.90 5.92
N LEU A 147 6.20 5.11 6.44
CA LEU A 147 7.37 5.94 6.75
C LEU A 147 8.20 5.36 7.91
N GLU A 148 7.55 4.76 8.91
CA GLU A 148 8.22 4.06 10.01
C GLU A 148 9.03 2.86 9.47
N LEU A 149 8.45 2.06 8.58
CA LEU A 149 9.15 0.93 7.93
C LEU A 149 10.35 1.41 7.08
N MET A 150 10.18 2.47 6.29
CA MET A 150 11.26 2.99 5.46
C MET A 150 12.41 3.55 6.31
N ARG A 151 12.11 4.24 7.43
CA ARG A 151 13.12 4.70 8.39
C ARG A 151 13.84 3.52 9.06
N LEU A 152 13.10 2.48 9.43
CA LEU A 152 13.70 1.27 9.99
C LEU A 152 14.67 0.61 8.99
N MET A 153 14.28 0.51 7.71
CA MET A 153 15.16 -0.03 6.67
C MET A 153 16.41 0.80 6.49
N GLU A 154 16.30 2.12 6.50
CA GLU A 154 17.45 3.02 6.42
C GLU A 154 18.46 2.77 7.56
N VAL A 155 17.95 2.58 8.80
CA VAL A 155 18.79 2.22 9.95
C VAL A 155 19.43 0.85 9.74
N CYS A 156 18.66 -0.15 9.36
CA CYS A 156 19.13 -1.53 9.16
C CYS A 156 20.19 -1.64 8.06
N LYS A 157 20.05 -0.89 6.97
CA LYS A 157 21.07 -0.81 5.91
C LYS A 157 22.39 -0.23 6.44
N LYS A 158 22.34 0.85 7.24
CA LYS A 158 23.53 1.46 7.85
C LYS A 158 24.22 0.56 8.87
N GLU A 159 23.43 -0.24 9.61
CA GLU A 159 23.93 -1.20 10.60
C GLU A 159 24.41 -2.52 9.97
N GLY A 160 24.04 -2.81 8.73
CA GLY A 160 24.34 -4.08 8.07
C GLY A 160 23.59 -5.27 8.70
N THR A 161 22.34 -5.05 9.13
CA THR A 161 21.54 -6.08 9.82
C THR A 161 21.03 -7.14 8.84
N THR A 162 20.61 -8.29 9.39
CA THR A 162 19.97 -9.37 8.62
C THR A 162 18.50 -9.08 8.35
N ARG A 163 17.90 -9.77 7.34
CA ARG A 163 16.45 -9.77 7.08
C ARG A 163 15.65 -10.14 8.32
N GLN A 164 16.05 -11.18 9.03
CA GLN A 164 15.38 -11.64 10.25
C GLN A 164 15.35 -10.58 11.32
N GLU A 165 16.46 -9.87 11.55
CA GLU A 165 16.50 -8.79 12.52
C GLU A 165 15.64 -7.60 12.08
N PHE A 166 15.64 -7.24 10.79
CA PHE A 166 14.72 -6.23 10.26
C PHE A 166 13.26 -6.64 10.53
N LEU A 167 12.86 -7.86 10.20
CA LEU A 167 11.50 -8.36 10.38
C LEU A 167 11.09 -8.38 11.87
N ARG A 168 12.00 -8.78 12.75
CA ARG A 168 11.77 -8.76 14.21
C ARG A 168 11.53 -7.33 14.72
N ARG A 169 12.29 -6.35 14.25
CA ARG A 169 12.10 -4.94 14.59
C ARG A 169 10.83 -4.37 13.95
N ALA A 170 10.54 -4.73 12.71
CA ALA A 170 9.34 -4.30 12.00
C ALA A 170 8.05 -4.76 12.70
N ALA A 171 8.04 -5.97 13.28
CA ALA A 171 6.91 -6.50 14.03
C ALA A 171 6.55 -5.67 15.29
N GLN A 172 7.43 -4.77 15.74
CA GLN A 172 7.13 -3.86 16.87
C GLN A 172 6.38 -2.59 16.41
N ILE A 173 6.29 -2.33 15.10
CA ILE A 173 5.51 -1.22 14.56
C ILE A 173 4.03 -1.60 14.58
N GLU A 174 3.19 -0.74 15.16
CA GLU A 174 1.74 -0.98 15.23
C GLU A 174 1.14 -1.16 13.83
N GLY A 175 0.46 -2.27 13.61
CA GLY A 175 -0.15 -2.64 12.32
C GLY A 175 0.70 -3.59 11.48
N ILE A 176 1.93 -3.88 11.85
CA ILE A 176 2.77 -4.80 11.09
C ILE A 176 2.61 -6.23 11.60
N TYR A 177 2.21 -7.12 10.69
CA TYR A 177 2.17 -8.57 10.89
C TYR A 177 3.29 -9.23 10.09
N VAL A 178 4.14 -9.98 10.74
CA VAL A 178 5.25 -10.74 10.14
C VAL A 178 4.96 -12.22 10.32
N PRO A 179 4.46 -12.93 9.29
CA PRO A 179 4.00 -14.33 9.42
C PRO A 179 5.05 -15.27 9.99
N SER A 180 6.31 -15.13 9.59
CA SER A 180 7.41 -15.97 10.06
C SER A 180 7.67 -15.91 11.57
N LEU A 181 7.10 -14.94 12.27
CA LEU A 181 7.20 -14.78 13.73
C LEU A 181 6.01 -15.36 14.50
N TYR A 182 5.17 -16.18 13.84
CA TYR A 182 4.03 -16.84 14.45
C TYR A 182 3.98 -18.31 14.04
N ASP A 183 3.77 -19.18 15.02
CA ASP A 183 3.50 -20.59 14.79
C ASP A 183 1.99 -20.83 14.87
N VAL A 184 1.43 -21.52 13.87
CA VAL A 184 0.01 -21.86 13.79
C VAL A 184 -0.13 -23.37 13.99
N ASP A 185 -0.82 -23.78 15.06
CA ASP A 185 -1.16 -25.16 15.33
C ASP A 185 -2.58 -25.44 14.84
N TYR A 186 -2.78 -26.64 14.33
CA TYR A 186 -4.10 -27.10 13.83
C TYR A 186 -4.62 -28.26 14.67
N ASN A 187 -5.94 -28.36 14.74
CA ASN A 187 -6.65 -29.54 15.25
C ASN A 187 -6.66 -30.64 14.17
N GLU A 188 -7.04 -31.87 14.55
CA GLU A 188 -7.14 -33.00 13.63
C GLU A 188 -8.15 -32.78 12.48
N ASP A 189 -9.14 -31.91 12.69
CA ASP A 189 -10.14 -31.54 11.68
C ASP A 189 -9.70 -30.37 10.75
N GLY A 190 -8.45 -29.89 10.90
CA GLY A 190 -7.88 -28.80 10.11
C GLY A 190 -8.26 -27.39 10.58
N THR A 191 -9.02 -27.24 11.66
CA THR A 191 -9.30 -25.93 12.27
C THR A 191 -8.09 -25.41 13.04
N VAL A 192 -7.91 -24.07 13.07
CA VAL A 192 -6.82 -23.46 13.85
C VAL A 192 -7.02 -23.72 15.34
N LYS A 193 -6.03 -24.34 15.97
CA LYS A 193 -6.00 -24.62 17.41
C LYS A 193 -5.41 -23.43 18.18
N SER A 194 -4.28 -22.91 17.73
CA SER A 194 -3.61 -21.78 18.36
C SER A 194 -2.71 -21.04 17.39
N ILE A 195 -2.49 -19.75 17.66
CA ILE A 195 -1.48 -18.93 17.01
C ILE A 195 -0.58 -18.39 18.10
N THR A 196 0.71 -18.73 18.05
CA THR A 196 1.68 -18.40 19.09
C THR A 196 2.78 -17.50 18.52
N ALA A 197 2.92 -16.30 19.10
CA ALA A 197 3.99 -15.39 18.74
C ALA A 197 5.34 -15.90 19.27
N LYS A 198 6.40 -15.73 18.48
CA LYS A 198 7.78 -16.08 18.82
C LYS A 198 8.72 -14.90 18.58
N ASP A 199 9.97 -15.02 19.03
CA ASP A 199 11.06 -14.06 18.83
C ASP A 199 10.70 -12.61 19.25
N GLY A 200 9.85 -12.46 20.27
CA GLY A 200 9.44 -11.17 20.81
C GLY A 200 8.37 -10.45 19.99
N ALA A 201 7.73 -11.11 19.02
CA ALA A 201 6.59 -10.55 18.30
C ALA A 201 5.40 -10.30 19.26
N PRO A 202 4.56 -9.30 18.97
CA PRO A 202 3.37 -9.02 19.80
C PRO A 202 2.35 -10.17 19.69
N ALA A 203 1.78 -10.59 20.83
CA ALA A 203 0.76 -11.65 20.85
C ALA A 203 -0.50 -11.32 20.00
N LYS A 204 -0.73 -10.04 19.72
CA LYS A 204 -1.82 -9.55 18.86
C LYS A 204 -1.35 -8.35 18.07
N VAL A 205 -1.56 -8.39 16.78
CA VAL A 205 -1.34 -7.24 15.89
C VAL A 205 -2.57 -6.32 15.96
N ARG A 206 -2.35 -5.07 16.31
CA ARG A 206 -3.41 -4.05 16.32
C ARG A 206 -3.41 -3.32 14.98
N LYS A 207 -4.58 -3.18 14.37
CA LYS A 207 -4.76 -2.38 13.18
C LYS A 207 -4.33 -0.92 13.43
N ARG A 208 -3.44 -0.38 12.59
CA ARG A 208 -3.05 1.03 12.66
C ARG A 208 -4.22 1.93 12.30
N ILE A 209 -4.43 2.97 13.10
CA ILE A 209 -5.48 3.99 12.91
C ILE A 209 -4.84 5.35 13.11
N ILE A 210 -4.99 6.25 12.13
CA ILE A 210 -4.55 7.63 12.23
C ILE A 210 -5.45 8.38 13.21
N LYS A 211 -4.86 9.01 14.23
CA LYS A 211 -5.61 9.67 15.30
C LYS A 211 -6.27 10.97 14.84
N ASP A 212 -5.53 11.79 14.10
CA ASP A 212 -6.02 13.08 13.59
C ASP A 212 -6.23 12.99 12.08
N PHE A 213 -7.41 12.52 11.69
CA PHE A 213 -7.76 12.30 10.30
C PHE A 213 -7.86 13.62 9.49
N ASP A 214 -8.16 14.72 10.13
CA ASP A 214 -8.24 16.02 9.47
C ASP A 214 -6.85 16.52 9.01
N LYS A 215 -5.79 16.15 9.74
CA LYS A 215 -4.40 16.53 9.43
C LYS A 215 -3.60 15.43 8.73
N VAL A 216 -4.25 14.32 8.36
CA VAL A 216 -3.57 13.27 7.61
C VAL A 216 -3.04 13.83 6.29
N TYR A 217 -1.88 13.32 5.89
CA TYR A 217 -1.31 13.71 4.60
C TYR A 217 -2.33 13.53 3.48
N ALA A 218 -2.52 14.59 2.71
CA ALA A 218 -3.25 14.56 1.45
C ALA A 218 -2.39 15.31 0.43
N PRO A 219 -2.11 14.70 -0.73
CA PRO A 219 -1.34 15.38 -1.76
C PRO A 219 -2.15 16.55 -2.32
N ASP A 220 -1.49 17.66 -2.49
CA ASP A 220 -1.99 18.84 -3.19
C ASP A 220 -1.80 18.76 -4.71
N ASN A 221 -1.05 17.74 -5.15
CA ASN A 221 -0.74 17.47 -6.55
C ASN A 221 -0.74 15.97 -6.79
N PHE A 222 -1.65 15.47 -7.62
CA PHE A 222 -1.67 14.08 -8.07
C PHE A 222 -0.83 13.90 -9.33
N VAL A 223 -0.28 12.70 -9.48
CA VAL A 223 0.26 12.29 -10.77
C VAL A 223 -0.91 12.15 -11.75
N VAL A 224 -0.96 13.03 -12.74
CA VAL A 224 -1.94 12.97 -13.83
C VAL A 224 -1.62 11.76 -14.70
N PRO A 225 -2.62 10.94 -15.05
CA PRO A 225 -2.43 9.76 -15.89
C PRO A 225 -1.96 10.11 -17.30
N PHE A 226 -1.29 9.17 -17.92
CA PHE A 226 -0.81 9.29 -19.29
C PHE A 226 -1.90 9.00 -20.32
N THR A 227 -2.88 8.16 -19.93
CA THR A 227 -4.04 7.77 -20.74
C THR A 227 -5.30 8.03 -19.95
N GLN A 228 -6.46 8.00 -20.62
CA GLN A 228 -7.75 8.07 -19.95
C GLN A 228 -7.90 6.92 -18.95
N ILE A 229 -8.35 7.23 -17.75
CA ILE A 229 -8.57 6.27 -16.64
C ILE A 229 -10.03 6.28 -16.19
N VAL A 230 -10.41 5.35 -15.32
CA VAL A 230 -11.80 5.23 -14.83
C VAL A 230 -12.23 6.47 -14.03
N HIS A 231 -11.35 7.03 -13.20
CA HIS A 231 -11.61 8.23 -12.39
C HIS A 231 -10.67 9.36 -12.80
N ASP A 232 -10.88 9.89 -14.01
CA ASP A 232 -10.06 10.97 -14.58
C ASP A 232 -10.54 12.34 -14.13
N ARG A 233 -10.40 12.59 -12.82
CA ARG A 233 -10.86 13.82 -12.13
C ARG A 233 -10.14 14.01 -10.80
N ALA A 234 -10.27 15.19 -10.20
CA ALA A 234 -9.82 15.43 -8.84
C ALA A 234 -10.71 14.64 -7.85
N VAL A 235 -10.10 13.82 -7.03
CA VAL A 235 -10.82 13.00 -6.03
C VAL A 235 -10.34 13.40 -4.65
N VAL A 236 -11.27 13.81 -3.76
CA VAL A 236 -10.97 14.23 -2.40
C VAL A 236 -11.66 13.32 -1.40
N GLU A 237 -10.88 12.78 -0.47
CA GLU A 237 -11.39 11.95 0.61
C GLU A 237 -12.04 12.84 1.69
N VAL A 238 -13.32 12.59 2.01
CA VAL A 238 -14.07 13.39 2.96
C VAL A 238 -14.25 12.72 4.32
N LEU A 239 -14.34 11.40 4.34
CA LEU A 239 -14.45 10.61 5.56
C LEU A 239 -13.88 9.19 5.38
N ARG A 240 -13.50 8.57 6.48
CA ARG A 240 -13.16 7.13 6.57
C ARG A 240 -14.10 6.40 7.50
N GLY A 241 -14.33 5.13 7.19
CA GLY A 241 -15.27 4.28 7.90
C GLY A 241 -16.71 4.47 7.40
N CYS A 242 -17.62 3.69 7.98
CA CYS A 242 -19.03 3.74 7.66
C CYS A 242 -19.86 3.45 8.92
N ILE A 243 -20.92 4.22 9.13
CA ILE A 243 -21.83 4.08 10.30
C ILE A 243 -22.96 3.09 10.06
N ARG A 244 -23.21 2.66 8.80
CA ARG A 244 -24.44 1.96 8.41
C ARG A 244 -24.57 0.55 8.98
N GLY A 245 -23.49 -0.18 9.17
CA GLY A 245 -23.50 -1.53 9.74
C GLY A 245 -24.27 -2.56 8.93
N CYS A 246 -24.30 -2.44 7.60
CA CYS A 246 -24.96 -3.38 6.70
C CYS A 246 -24.40 -4.80 6.91
N ARG A 247 -25.27 -5.81 7.08
CA ARG A 247 -24.86 -7.17 7.46
C ARG A 247 -24.00 -7.88 6.40
N PHE A 248 -24.16 -7.53 5.15
CA PHE A 248 -23.40 -8.09 4.02
C PHE A 248 -22.08 -7.36 3.75
N CYS A 249 -21.84 -6.20 4.36
CA CYS A 249 -20.76 -5.31 3.97
C CYS A 249 -19.55 -5.44 4.89
N GLN A 250 -18.47 -6.06 4.41
CA GLN A 250 -17.20 -6.18 5.12
C GLN A 250 -16.52 -4.82 5.34
N ALA A 251 -16.64 -3.88 4.38
CA ALA A 251 -16.01 -2.56 4.46
C ALA A 251 -16.44 -1.77 5.69
N GLY A 252 -17.70 -1.91 6.13
CA GLY A 252 -18.20 -1.29 7.36
C GLY A 252 -17.50 -1.74 8.64
N PHE A 253 -16.75 -2.84 8.60
CA PHE A 253 -15.94 -3.36 9.72
C PHE A 253 -14.46 -3.05 9.52
N ILE A 254 -13.92 -3.26 8.32
CA ILE A 254 -12.50 -3.08 7.99
C ILE A 254 -12.07 -1.62 8.24
N TYR A 255 -12.87 -0.64 7.82
CA TYR A 255 -12.49 0.78 7.83
C TYR A 255 -12.94 1.55 9.10
N ARG A 256 -13.41 0.88 10.14
CA ARG A 256 -13.68 1.53 11.43
C ARG A 256 -12.40 2.05 12.09
N PRO A 257 -12.46 3.18 12.85
CA PRO A 257 -13.65 3.98 13.20
C PRO A 257 -14.06 4.96 12.11
N TYR A 258 -15.31 5.46 12.21
CA TYR A 258 -15.82 6.56 11.39
C TYR A 258 -15.16 7.88 11.82
N ARG A 259 -14.61 8.63 10.87
CA ARG A 259 -13.98 9.95 11.08
C ARG A 259 -14.19 10.81 9.84
N GLU A 260 -14.39 12.11 10.03
CA GLU A 260 -14.61 13.11 8.98
C GLU A 260 -13.47 14.12 8.94
N LYS A 261 -13.19 14.65 7.77
CA LYS A 261 -12.42 15.89 7.62
C LYS A 261 -13.30 17.11 7.83
N GLN A 262 -12.70 18.21 8.28
CA GLN A 262 -13.38 19.48 8.37
C GLN A 262 -13.70 20.03 6.97
N LYS A 263 -14.80 20.75 6.83
CA LYS A 263 -15.22 21.37 5.56
C LYS A 263 -14.10 22.21 4.94
N ASP A 264 -13.48 23.09 5.74
CA ASP A 264 -12.41 23.96 5.26
C ASP A 264 -11.19 23.18 4.74
N THR A 265 -10.87 22.07 5.39
CA THR A 265 -9.80 21.16 4.93
C THR A 265 -10.14 20.55 3.58
N ILE A 266 -11.38 20.08 3.39
CA ILE A 266 -11.84 19.50 2.12
C ILE A 266 -11.79 20.54 1.01
N LEU A 267 -12.31 21.75 1.26
CA LEU A 267 -12.31 22.83 0.28
C LEU A 267 -10.90 23.28 -0.12
N ALA A 268 -9.99 23.39 0.85
CA ALA A 268 -8.59 23.73 0.60
C ALA A 268 -7.89 22.65 -0.26
N GLN A 269 -8.09 21.36 0.06
CA GLN A 269 -7.54 20.24 -0.70
C GLN A 269 -8.12 20.19 -2.11
N THR A 270 -9.42 20.38 -2.27
CA THR A 270 -10.10 20.43 -3.57
C THR A 270 -9.51 21.51 -4.45
N LYS A 271 -9.38 22.72 -3.91
CA LYS A 271 -8.83 23.87 -4.64
C LYS A 271 -7.39 23.58 -5.08
N ALA A 272 -6.54 23.12 -4.18
CA ALA A 272 -5.15 22.82 -4.48
C ALA A 272 -5.03 21.75 -5.57
N LEU A 273 -5.82 20.68 -5.51
CA LEU A 273 -5.83 19.63 -6.53
C LEU A 273 -6.24 20.17 -7.91
N CYS A 274 -7.33 20.94 -8.02
CA CYS A 274 -7.76 21.51 -9.30
C CYS A 274 -6.70 22.46 -9.89
N GLU A 275 -6.13 23.33 -9.05
CA GLU A 275 -5.09 24.27 -9.50
C GLU A 275 -3.80 23.58 -9.97
N ASN A 276 -3.39 22.48 -9.33
CA ASN A 276 -2.14 21.80 -9.62
C ASN A 276 -2.25 20.70 -10.69
N THR A 277 -3.45 20.16 -10.94
CA THR A 277 -3.65 19.08 -11.91
C THR A 277 -4.33 19.54 -13.19
N GLY A 278 -5.05 20.66 -13.15
CA GLY A 278 -5.84 21.15 -14.26
C GLY A 278 -7.20 20.44 -14.42
N TYR A 279 -7.59 19.58 -13.47
CA TYR A 279 -8.93 18.98 -13.47
C TYR A 279 -9.99 20.03 -13.15
N ASP A 280 -11.11 19.99 -13.87
CA ASP A 280 -12.29 20.81 -13.69
C ASP A 280 -13.47 20.03 -13.06
N GLU A 281 -13.35 18.72 -12.95
CA GLU A 281 -14.28 17.85 -12.24
C GLU A 281 -13.73 17.40 -10.90
N VAL A 282 -14.61 17.38 -9.88
CA VAL A 282 -14.29 16.92 -8.52
C VAL A 282 -15.24 15.81 -8.08
N SER A 283 -14.70 14.76 -7.48
CA SER A 283 -15.47 13.73 -6.78
C SER A 283 -15.11 13.70 -5.30
N LEU A 284 -16.12 13.60 -4.47
CA LEU A 284 -15.97 13.34 -3.04
C LEU A 284 -15.89 11.81 -2.82
N SER A 285 -14.86 11.35 -2.14
CA SER A 285 -14.62 9.92 -1.92
C SER A 285 -14.85 9.53 -0.47
N SER A 286 -15.67 8.51 -0.29
CA SER A 286 -15.88 7.80 0.99
C SER A 286 -16.72 6.55 0.78
N LEU A 287 -16.87 5.73 1.83
CA LEU A 287 -17.81 4.58 1.83
C LEU A 287 -19.29 5.01 1.91
N SER A 288 -19.58 6.22 2.40
CA SER A 288 -20.94 6.73 2.57
C SER A 288 -20.96 8.25 2.62
N THR A 289 -20.73 8.88 1.47
CA THR A 289 -20.58 10.34 1.34
C THR A 289 -21.82 11.11 1.80
N GLY A 290 -23.02 10.55 1.59
CA GLY A 290 -24.28 11.15 2.07
C GLY A 290 -24.42 11.20 3.60
N ASP A 291 -23.55 10.50 4.34
CA ASP A 291 -23.52 10.54 5.81
C ASP A 291 -22.53 11.59 6.36
N TYR A 292 -21.84 12.34 5.49
CA TYR A 292 -21.00 13.45 5.92
C TYR A 292 -21.86 14.52 6.61
N LYS A 293 -21.44 14.94 7.81
CA LYS A 293 -22.24 15.78 8.71
C LYS A 293 -22.78 17.06 8.08
N ASP A 294 -22.00 17.72 7.25
CA ASP A 294 -22.37 18.98 6.59
C ASP A 294 -22.30 18.86 5.06
N ILE A 295 -22.89 17.79 4.51
CA ILE A 295 -22.86 17.55 3.06
C ILE A 295 -23.52 18.68 2.27
N VAL A 296 -24.63 19.25 2.77
CA VAL A 296 -25.34 20.36 2.10
C VAL A 296 -24.47 21.61 2.08
N GLY A 297 -23.87 21.97 3.23
CA GLY A 297 -22.96 23.09 3.31
C GLY A 297 -21.67 22.93 2.52
N LEU A 298 -21.23 21.69 2.29
CA LEU A 298 -20.04 21.40 1.46
C LEU A 298 -20.33 21.59 -0.04
N LEU A 299 -21.58 21.32 -0.48
CA LEU A 299 -21.98 21.38 -1.89
C LEU A 299 -22.59 22.74 -2.29
N SER A 300 -22.87 23.63 -1.35
CA SER A 300 -23.38 24.99 -1.57
C SER A 300 -22.27 26.04 -1.61
#